data_d72ddf8f3a275c788d170006c641099e
#
_entry.id   d72ddf8f3a275c788d170006c641099e
#
_cell.length_a   1.000
_cell.length_b   1.000
_cell.length_c   1.000
_cell.angle_alpha   90.00
_cell.angle_beta   90.00
_cell.angle_gamma   90.00
#
_symmetry.space_group_name_H-M   'P 1'
#
loop_
_entity.id
_entity.type
_entity.pdbx_description
1 polymer ?
#
loop_
_entity_poly.entity_id
_entity_poly.type
_entity_poly.pdbx_seq_one_letter_code
_entity_poly.pdbx_strand_id
1 'polypeptide(L)'
;MSEPHMIRLCVPVLVSLFATVALADERWLEFPGGEGAGAGKHIVLVSGDHEYRSEEAFPQLGKILSKHHGFKCTVLFAIDPETGEINPENVTNIPGLEALADADLVIFGLRFRNLEDDQMKQIVDYAEAGRPMMALRTSTHSFNIPGNRKFAKYSWNYGKPEYKGGFGKQIFGETWVSHHGQHGRQSTRGIVADASHPIAIGIKDGDVWGPTDVYGIRLPLSGDAHTVIKGQVLVGMSSDDKPLEGKKNDPMMPIGWTRSYKDGRTFTTTMGSADDLPSEGVRRMLVNAAYWCIGMEDKIKPDSNVDLVGEYVPTKFGFGKYIKGKKPADYDMK
;
A
#
# COMPACT_ATOMS: atom_id res chain seq x y z
N MET A 1 -15.20 58.15 64.04
CA MET A 1 -15.94 57.31 63.03
C MET A 1 -14.92 56.70 62.12
N SER A 2 -14.56 55.48 62.36
CA SER A 2 -13.55 54.71 61.57
C SER A 2 -14.26 53.75 60.59
N GLU A 3 -13.98 53.87 59.32
CA GLU A 3 -14.49 52.99 58.28
C GLU A 3 -13.79 51.61 58.31
N PRO A 4 -14.46 50.51 58.10
CA PRO A 4 -13.85 49.19 58.07
C PRO A 4 -13.27 48.87 56.61
N HIS A 5 -11.99 48.55 56.58
CA HIS A 5 -11.31 48.02 55.40
C HIS A 5 -11.78 46.59 55.12
N MET A 6 -12.42 46.43 53.98
CA MET A 6 -12.86 45.13 53.45
C MET A 6 -11.72 44.47 52.67
N ILE A 7 -11.12 43.41 53.23
CA ILE A 7 -10.09 42.59 52.59
C ILE A 7 -10.77 41.67 51.59
N ARG A 8 -10.51 41.90 50.29
CA ARG A 8 -10.93 40.96 49.22
C ARG A 8 -9.95 39.81 49.14
N LEU A 9 -10.39 38.62 49.50
CA LEU A 9 -9.66 37.39 49.30
C LEU A 9 -9.80 36.97 47.79
N CYS A 10 -8.71 37.06 47.03
CA CYS A 10 -8.62 36.44 45.72
C CYS A 10 -8.28 34.96 45.88
N VAL A 11 -9.23 34.08 45.57
CA VAL A 11 -9.01 32.64 45.47
C VAL A 11 -8.52 32.33 44.07
N PRO A 12 -7.31 31.78 43.87
CA PRO A 12 -6.90 31.35 42.52
C PRO A 12 -7.65 30.09 42.12
N VAL A 13 -8.39 30.18 41.03
CA VAL A 13 -8.99 29.01 40.36
C VAL A 13 -7.90 28.28 39.61
N LEU A 14 -7.47 27.14 40.15
CA LEU A 14 -6.54 26.24 39.44
C LEU A 14 -7.33 25.49 38.38
N VAL A 15 -7.20 25.90 37.11
CA VAL A 15 -7.72 25.15 35.96
C VAL A 15 -6.76 24.01 35.70
N SER A 16 -7.10 22.80 36.15
CA SER A 16 -6.38 21.59 35.81
C SER A 16 -6.72 21.20 34.35
N LEU A 17 -5.79 21.43 33.41
CA LEU A 17 -5.85 20.86 32.07
C LEU A 17 -5.61 19.35 32.20
N PHE A 18 -6.66 18.56 32.17
CA PHE A 18 -6.54 17.13 31.90
C PHE A 18 -6.23 16.94 30.42
N ALA A 19 -4.95 16.70 30.08
CA ALA A 19 -4.59 16.17 28.80
C ALA A 19 -5.15 14.73 28.73
N THR A 20 -6.21 14.54 27.96
CA THR A 20 -6.66 13.20 27.59
C THR A 20 -5.58 12.59 26.70
N VAL A 21 -4.76 11.72 27.26
CA VAL A 21 -3.92 10.81 26.47
C VAL A 21 -4.90 9.87 25.78
N ALA A 22 -5.15 10.09 24.51
CA ALA A 22 -5.83 9.11 23.68
C ALA A 22 -4.95 7.85 23.70
N LEU A 23 -5.45 6.77 24.29
CA LEU A 23 -4.81 5.45 24.15
C LEU A 23 -4.79 5.14 22.66
N ALA A 24 -3.61 4.93 22.09
CA ALA A 24 -3.48 4.47 20.72
C ALA A 24 -4.26 3.16 20.58
N ASP A 25 -5.07 3.03 19.55
CA ASP A 25 -5.79 1.79 19.30
C ASP A 25 -4.76 0.71 18.93
N GLU A 26 -4.73 -0.37 19.67
CA GLU A 26 -3.75 -1.45 19.48
C GLU A 26 -3.99 -2.26 18.20
N ARG A 27 -5.05 -1.96 17.44
CA ARG A 27 -5.45 -2.72 16.23
C ARG A 27 -4.79 -2.24 14.93
N TRP A 28 -4.07 -1.11 14.96
CA TRP A 28 -3.29 -0.57 13.84
C TRP A 28 -2.06 0.16 14.30
N LEU A 29 -1.19 0.58 13.37
CA LEU A 29 -0.03 1.41 13.66
C LEU A 29 -0.25 2.83 13.17
N GLU A 30 0.28 3.79 13.91
CA GLU A 30 0.40 5.18 13.50
C GLU A 30 1.85 5.64 13.58
N PHE A 31 2.37 6.10 12.45
CA PHE A 31 3.65 6.80 12.38
C PHE A 31 3.34 8.29 12.19
N PRO A 32 3.66 9.15 13.16
CA PRO A 32 3.14 10.52 13.19
C PRO A 32 3.65 11.41 12.06
N GLY A 33 4.67 10.97 11.33
CA GLY A 33 5.37 11.81 10.38
C GLY A 33 6.30 12.79 11.08
N GLY A 34 6.72 13.82 10.37
CA GLY A 34 7.64 14.80 10.91
C GLY A 34 8.03 15.85 9.88
N GLU A 35 9.26 16.33 9.99
CA GLU A 35 9.84 17.20 8.97
C GLU A 35 10.13 16.42 7.69
N GLY A 36 9.90 17.04 6.55
CA GLY A 36 10.11 16.46 5.23
C GLY A 36 9.13 16.98 4.19
N ALA A 37 9.33 16.58 2.95
CA ALA A 37 8.48 17.05 1.85
C ALA A 37 7.02 16.57 1.99
N GLY A 38 6.78 15.45 2.67
CA GLY A 38 5.45 14.90 2.95
C GLY A 38 4.78 15.43 4.21
N ALA A 39 5.39 16.41 4.91
CA ALA A 39 4.82 16.97 6.14
C ALA A 39 3.39 17.51 5.92
N GLY A 40 2.49 17.15 6.83
CA GLY A 40 1.07 17.52 6.76
C GLY A 40 0.24 16.66 5.80
N LYS A 41 0.82 15.64 5.15
CA LYS A 41 0.10 14.67 4.31
C LYS A 41 -0.06 13.34 5.03
N HIS A 42 -1.21 12.70 4.82
CA HIS A 42 -1.59 11.44 5.46
C HIS A 42 -1.71 10.31 4.44
N ILE A 43 -0.95 9.24 4.65
CA ILE A 43 -1.00 8.01 3.85
C ILE A 43 -1.57 6.88 4.70
N VAL A 44 -2.60 6.21 4.21
CA VAL A 44 -3.15 4.99 4.84
C VAL A 44 -2.72 3.77 4.03
N LEU A 45 -2.08 2.80 4.69
CA LEU A 45 -1.64 1.55 4.11
C LEU A 45 -2.56 0.43 4.61
N VAL A 46 -3.25 -0.25 3.70
CA VAL A 46 -4.26 -1.27 4.04
C VAL A 46 -3.74 -2.65 3.70
N SER A 47 -3.30 -3.38 4.73
CA SER A 47 -2.72 -4.73 4.63
C SER A 47 -3.78 -5.82 4.80
N GLY A 48 -3.82 -6.76 3.85
CA GLY A 48 -4.75 -7.89 3.86
C GLY A 48 -4.44 -8.88 2.74
N ASP A 49 -3.16 -9.12 2.46
CA ASP A 49 -2.71 -10.14 1.52
C ASP A 49 -2.22 -11.37 2.29
N HIS A 50 -2.85 -12.51 2.09
CA HIS A 50 -2.53 -13.74 2.80
C HIS A 50 -1.45 -14.60 2.11
N GLU A 51 -0.77 -14.05 1.09
CA GLU A 51 0.30 -14.74 0.36
C GLU A 51 1.64 -13.99 0.39
N TYR A 52 1.63 -12.66 0.21
CA TYR A 52 2.83 -11.85 -0.05
C TYR A 52 3.28 -10.97 1.13
N ARG A 53 2.86 -11.30 2.33
CA ARG A 53 3.35 -10.66 3.59
C ARG A 53 3.16 -9.14 3.60
N SER A 54 2.02 -8.63 3.15
CA SER A 54 1.72 -7.19 3.26
C SER A 54 1.78 -6.70 4.71
N GLU A 55 1.53 -7.59 5.69
CA GLU A 55 1.64 -7.32 7.13
C GLU A 55 3.08 -7.03 7.59
N GLU A 56 4.08 -7.42 6.82
CA GLU A 56 5.49 -7.08 7.05
C GLU A 56 5.96 -5.93 6.17
N ALA A 57 5.52 -5.90 4.91
CA ALA A 57 5.88 -4.89 3.93
C ALA A 57 5.37 -3.49 4.30
N PHE A 58 4.12 -3.38 4.72
CA PHE A 58 3.47 -2.09 4.91
C PHE A 58 3.95 -1.32 6.14
N PRO A 59 4.20 -1.96 7.30
CA PRO A 59 4.91 -1.29 8.38
C PRO A 59 6.26 -0.72 7.93
N GLN A 60 7.05 -1.49 7.17
CA GLN A 60 8.35 -1.02 6.68
C GLN A 60 8.21 0.15 5.72
N LEU A 61 7.28 0.08 4.77
CA LEU A 61 7.01 1.18 3.84
C LEU A 61 6.50 2.43 4.60
N GLY A 62 5.60 2.25 5.58
CA GLY A 62 5.11 3.33 6.43
C GLY A 62 6.22 4.00 7.24
N LYS A 63 7.17 3.22 7.78
CA LYS A 63 8.37 3.74 8.46
C LYS A 63 9.25 4.57 7.53
N ILE A 64 9.49 4.10 6.29
CA ILE A 64 10.27 4.84 5.29
C ILE A 64 9.59 6.16 4.95
N LEU A 65 8.29 6.12 4.62
CA LEU A 65 7.50 7.30 4.27
C LEU A 65 7.42 8.31 5.43
N SER A 66 7.28 7.83 6.66
CA SER A 66 7.22 8.69 7.83
C SER A 66 8.58 9.27 8.18
N LYS A 67 9.60 8.42 8.39
CA LYS A 67 10.89 8.84 8.92
C LYS A 67 11.72 9.65 7.94
N HIS A 68 11.74 9.24 6.66
CA HIS A 68 12.60 9.87 5.65
C HIS A 68 11.89 10.96 4.84
N HIS A 69 10.56 10.92 4.81
CA HIS A 69 9.78 11.83 3.96
C HIS A 69 8.78 12.70 4.72
N GLY A 70 8.55 12.45 6.02
CA GLY A 70 7.70 13.28 6.89
C GLY A 70 6.20 13.02 6.79
N PHE A 71 5.75 12.02 6.03
CA PHE A 71 4.33 11.67 5.95
C PHE A 71 3.80 11.13 7.27
N LYS A 72 2.59 11.55 7.68
CA LYS A 72 1.81 10.74 8.64
C LYS A 72 1.41 9.44 7.93
N CYS A 73 1.63 8.30 8.58
CA CYS A 73 1.25 7.00 8.02
C CYS A 73 0.42 6.22 9.03
N THR A 74 -0.74 5.69 8.59
CA THR A 74 -1.55 4.73 9.35
C THR A 74 -1.50 3.39 8.64
N VAL A 75 -1.11 2.32 9.32
CA VAL A 75 -1.05 0.97 8.77
C VAL A 75 -2.14 0.11 9.38
N LEU A 76 -3.09 -0.29 8.57
CA LEU A 76 -4.23 -1.14 8.94
C LEU A 76 -3.93 -2.60 8.57
N PHE A 77 -4.41 -3.53 9.37
CA PHE A 77 -4.16 -4.95 9.20
C PHE A 77 -5.46 -5.77 9.17
N ALA A 78 -5.40 -6.93 8.50
CA ALA A 78 -6.38 -7.97 8.73
C ALA A 78 -6.17 -8.53 10.14
N ILE A 79 -7.17 -8.34 11.01
CA ILE A 79 -7.10 -8.68 12.43
C ILE A 79 -8.11 -9.78 12.75
N ASP A 80 -7.68 -10.75 13.49
CA ASP A 80 -8.55 -11.72 14.14
C ASP A 80 -9.35 -11.01 15.26
N PRO A 81 -10.68 -10.95 15.18
CA PRO A 81 -11.49 -10.20 16.13
C PRO A 81 -11.52 -10.80 17.54
N GLU A 82 -11.17 -12.08 17.71
CA GLU A 82 -11.18 -12.75 19.01
C GLU A 82 -9.85 -12.55 19.75
N THR A 83 -8.73 -12.59 19.04
CA THR A 83 -7.39 -12.54 19.64
C THR A 83 -6.71 -11.19 19.54
N GLY A 84 -7.16 -10.33 18.61
CA GLY A 84 -6.49 -9.07 18.28
C GLY A 84 -5.16 -9.26 17.54
N GLU A 85 -4.86 -10.47 17.08
CA GLU A 85 -3.65 -10.79 16.34
C GLU A 85 -3.80 -10.47 14.85
N ILE A 86 -2.69 -10.16 14.21
CA ILE A 86 -2.64 -10.02 12.74
C ILE A 86 -2.86 -11.40 12.14
N ASN A 87 -3.93 -11.52 11.36
CA ASN A 87 -4.29 -12.75 10.68
C ASN A 87 -4.68 -12.48 9.21
N PRO A 88 -3.74 -12.55 8.27
CA PRO A 88 -4.01 -12.33 6.85
C PRO A 88 -5.04 -13.31 6.25
N GLU A 89 -5.25 -14.48 6.87
CA GLU A 89 -6.27 -15.45 6.44
C GLU A 89 -7.70 -15.02 6.83
N ASN A 90 -7.84 -14.10 7.80
CA ASN A 90 -9.13 -13.48 8.08
C ASN A 90 -9.48 -12.49 6.97
N VAL A 91 -10.39 -12.88 6.08
CA VAL A 91 -10.75 -12.09 4.89
C VAL A 91 -11.84 -11.05 5.14
N THR A 92 -12.42 -11.03 6.34
CA THR A 92 -13.66 -10.28 6.63
C THR A 92 -13.46 -9.04 7.47
N ASN A 93 -12.29 -8.86 8.10
CA ASN A 93 -12.10 -7.81 9.11
C ASN A 93 -10.76 -7.07 8.96
N ILE A 94 -10.83 -5.78 8.68
CA ILE A 94 -9.71 -4.82 8.73
C ILE A 94 -10.21 -3.59 9.52
N PRO A 95 -9.95 -3.51 10.83
CA PRO A 95 -10.38 -2.36 11.63
C PRO A 95 -9.62 -1.08 11.27
N GLY A 96 -10.21 0.09 11.56
CA GLY A 96 -9.60 1.40 11.33
C GLY A 96 -9.79 1.97 9.91
N LEU A 97 -10.61 1.34 9.05
CA LEU A 97 -10.84 1.82 7.67
C LEU A 97 -11.50 3.21 7.61
N GLU A 98 -12.06 3.71 8.71
CA GLU A 98 -12.54 5.09 8.83
C GLU A 98 -11.41 6.13 8.64
N ALA A 99 -10.15 5.76 8.88
CA ALA A 99 -8.98 6.60 8.60
C ALA A 99 -8.83 6.99 7.12
N LEU A 100 -9.51 6.26 6.21
CA LEU A 100 -9.53 6.61 4.80
C LEU A 100 -10.20 7.97 4.54
N ALA A 101 -11.10 8.41 5.41
CA ALA A 101 -11.80 9.69 5.24
C ALA A 101 -10.84 10.88 5.13
N ASP A 102 -9.74 10.86 5.89
CA ASP A 102 -8.76 11.93 5.97
C ASP A 102 -7.45 11.64 5.20
N ALA A 103 -7.34 10.47 4.53
CA ALA A 103 -6.12 10.11 3.81
C ALA A 103 -5.93 10.93 2.54
N ASP A 104 -4.74 11.45 2.28
CA ASP A 104 -4.36 12.03 0.99
C ASP A 104 -4.05 10.94 -0.04
N LEU A 105 -3.60 9.76 0.41
CA LEU A 105 -3.29 8.58 -0.40
C LEU A 105 -3.66 7.31 0.35
N VAL A 106 -4.21 6.34 -0.36
CA VAL A 106 -4.36 4.97 0.14
C VAL A 106 -3.51 4.00 -0.66
N ILE A 107 -2.74 3.15 0.04
CA ILE A 107 -1.92 2.09 -0.54
C ILE A 107 -2.54 0.74 -0.15
N PHE A 108 -2.95 -0.04 -1.15
CA PHE A 108 -3.56 -1.35 -0.94
C PHE A 108 -2.56 -2.48 -1.13
N GLY A 109 -2.52 -3.41 -0.17
CA GLY A 109 -1.91 -4.73 -0.26
C GLY A 109 -2.96 -5.78 0.10
N LEU A 110 -3.93 -5.97 -0.77
CA LEU A 110 -5.12 -6.77 -0.53
C LEU A 110 -5.19 -7.98 -1.47
N ARG A 111 -5.80 -9.09 -0.99
CA ARG A 111 -6.08 -10.26 -1.81
C ARG A 111 -7.36 -10.96 -1.36
N PHE A 112 -8.34 -11.05 -2.27
CA PHE A 112 -9.59 -11.79 -2.10
C PHE A 112 -10.36 -11.50 -0.80
N ARG A 113 -10.37 -10.22 -0.37
CA ARG A 113 -11.14 -9.80 0.82
C ARG A 113 -12.64 -9.89 0.58
N ASN A 114 -13.38 -10.22 1.63
CA ASN A 114 -14.83 -10.21 1.71
C ASN A 114 -15.25 -9.46 2.98
N LEU A 115 -14.83 -8.20 3.04
CA LEU A 115 -15.05 -7.34 4.21
C LEU A 115 -16.52 -7.16 4.53
N GLU A 116 -16.85 -6.86 5.79
CA GLU A 116 -18.20 -6.48 6.18
C GLU A 116 -18.61 -5.19 5.45
N ASP A 117 -19.92 -5.00 5.28
CA ASP A 117 -20.46 -3.95 4.39
C ASP A 117 -20.11 -2.52 4.83
N ASP A 118 -20.00 -2.27 6.12
CA ASP A 118 -19.54 -1.00 6.69
C ASP A 118 -18.08 -0.72 6.39
N GLN A 119 -17.22 -1.74 6.53
CA GLN A 119 -15.80 -1.68 6.19
C GLN A 119 -15.59 -1.52 4.67
N MET A 120 -16.30 -2.32 3.87
CA MET A 120 -16.23 -2.21 2.41
C MET A 120 -16.70 -0.85 1.91
N LYS A 121 -17.71 -0.25 2.59
CA LYS A 121 -18.20 1.08 2.28
C LYS A 121 -17.11 2.15 2.37
N GLN A 122 -16.24 2.11 3.38
CA GLN A 122 -15.13 3.09 3.53
C GLN A 122 -14.22 3.08 2.30
N ILE A 123 -13.85 1.88 1.83
CA ILE A 123 -13.00 1.74 0.64
C ILE A 123 -13.72 2.23 -0.62
N VAL A 124 -15.01 1.88 -0.76
CA VAL A 124 -15.81 2.30 -1.92
C VAL A 124 -16.02 3.81 -1.93
N ASP A 125 -16.35 4.41 -0.80
CA ASP A 125 -16.55 5.86 -0.70
C ASP A 125 -15.27 6.62 -1.07
N TYR A 126 -14.11 6.16 -0.58
CA TYR A 126 -12.81 6.72 -0.93
C TYR A 126 -12.53 6.66 -2.44
N ALA A 127 -12.70 5.47 -3.03
CA ALA A 127 -12.45 5.25 -4.46
C ALA A 127 -13.44 6.04 -5.34
N GLU A 128 -14.74 6.02 -4.99
CA GLU A 128 -15.77 6.70 -5.75
C GLU A 128 -15.68 8.24 -5.65
N ALA A 129 -15.01 8.76 -4.63
CA ALA A 129 -14.64 10.17 -4.54
C ALA A 129 -13.47 10.56 -5.50
N GLY A 130 -12.88 9.61 -6.22
CA GLY A 130 -11.78 9.88 -7.15
C GLY A 130 -10.50 10.32 -6.43
N ARG A 131 -10.21 9.72 -5.26
CA ARG A 131 -9.01 10.06 -4.48
C ARG A 131 -7.80 9.20 -4.89
N PRO A 132 -6.55 9.66 -4.65
CA PRO A 132 -5.34 8.96 -5.07
C PRO A 132 -5.20 7.56 -4.46
N MET A 133 -4.80 6.56 -5.26
CA MET A 133 -4.65 5.18 -4.79
C MET A 133 -3.41 4.51 -5.37
N MET A 134 -2.80 3.62 -4.59
CA MET A 134 -1.80 2.69 -5.07
C MET A 134 -2.26 1.24 -4.83
N ALA A 135 -1.98 0.37 -5.79
CA ALA A 135 -2.26 -1.06 -5.70
C ALA A 135 -0.96 -1.86 -5.82
N LEU A 136 -0.60 -2.58 -4.76
CA LEU A 136 0.60 -3.40 -4.72
C LEU A 136 0.25 -4.88 -4.86
N ARG A 137 1.05 -5.59 -5.61
CA ARG A 137 1.02 -7.03 -5.83
C ARG A 137 -0.38 -7.54 -6.20
N THR A 138 -1.07 -8.17 -5.26
CA THR A 138 -2.37 -8.83 -5.47
C THR A 138 -3.56 -7.88 -5.42
N SER A 139 -3.34 -6.59 -5.22
CA SER A 139 -4.43 -5.63 -5.08
C SER A 139 -5.23 -5.42 -6.35
N THR A 140 -4.75 -5.88 -7.51
CA THR A 140 -5.56 -5.97 -8.73
C THR A 140 -6.70 -7.00 -8.65
N HIS A 141 -6.67 -7.90 -7.64
CA HIS A 141 -7.75 -8.83 -7.29
C HIS A 141 -8.06 -8.79 -5.80
N SER A 142 -8.19 -7.55 -5.27
CA SER A 142 -8.41 -7.25 -3.86
C SER A 142 -9.58 -7.99 -3.23
N PHE A 143 -10.70 -8.12 -3.97
CA PHE A 143 -11.97 -8.56 -3.41
C PHE A 143 -12.50 -9.82 -4.09
N ASN A 144 -13.07 -10.71 -3.27
CA ASN A 144 -13.82 -11.90 -3.70
C ASN A 144 -15.15 -11.94 -2.93
N ILE A 145 -16.09 -11.09 -3.32
CA ILE A 145 -17.35 -10.84 -2.64
C ILE A 145 -18.45 -11.69 -3.26
N PRO A 146 -19.23 -12.46 -2.47
CA PRO A 146 -20.35 -13.24 -2.97
C PRO A 146 -21.37 -12.39 -3.74
N GLY A 147 -21.95 -12.96 -4.82
CA GLY A 147 -22.79 -12.24 -5.77
C GLY A 147 -24.09 -11.67 -5.20
N ASN A 148 -24.54 -12.14 -4.03
CA ASN A 148 -25.71 -11.65 -3.32
C ASN A 148 -25.44 -10.52 -2.31
N ARG A 149 -24.16 -10.13 -2.12
CA ARG A 149 -23.77 -9.04 -1.22
C ARG A 149 -23.87 -7.68 -1.93
N LYS A 150 -24.05 -6.62 -1.14
CA LYS A 150 -24.21 -5.22 -1.61
C LYS A 150 -23.08 -4.75 -2.53
N PHE A 151 -21.85 -5.12 -2.22
CA PHE A 151 -20.66 -4.69 -2.94
C PHE A 151 -20.12 -5.73 -3.94
N ALA A 152 -20.93 -6.73 -4.32
CA ALA A 152 -20.52 -7.82 -5.22
C ALA A 152 -19.88 -7.34 -6.55
N LYS A 153 -20.27 -6.18 -7.08
CA LYS A 153 -19.72 -5.64 -8.33
C LYS A 153 -18.19 -5.36 -8.26
N TYR A 154 -17.65 -5.16 -7.05
CA TYR A 154 -16.22 -4.92 -6.84
C TYR A 154 -15.37 -6.20 -6.80
N SER A 155 -16.03 -7.38 -6.81
CA SER A 155 -15.33 -8.67 -6.86
C SER A 155 -14.48 -8.79 -8.12
N TRP A 156 -13.26 -9.31 -8.00
CA TRP A 156 -12.26 -9.44 -9.06
C TRP A 156 -12.76 -10.15 -10.33
N ASN A 157 -13.69 -11.08 -10.15
CA ASN A 157 -14.28 -11.91 -11.20
C ASN A 157 -15.69 -11.44 -11.64
N TYR A 158 -16.11 -10.23 -11.25
CA TYR A 158 -17.42 -9.73 -11.63
C TYR A 158 -17.58 -9.68 -13.15
N GLY A 159 -18.59 -10.40 -13.65
CA GLY A 159 -18.72 -10.70 -15.09
C GLY A 159 -19.68 -9.78 -15.85
N LYS A 160 -20.53 -9.00 -15.16
CA LYS A 160 -21.53 -8.17 -15.83
C LYS A 160 -20.89 -6.92 -16.44
N PRO A 161 -21.40 -6.46 -17.62
CA PRO A 161 -20.78 -5.39 -18.39
C PRO A 161 -20.52 -4.09 -17.64
N GLU A 162 -21.44 -3.69 -16.74
CA GLU A 162 -21.41 -2.41 -16.02
C GLU A 162 -20.19 -2.24 -15.11
N TYR A 163 -19.55 -3.33 -14.63
CA TYR A 163 -18.36 -3.27 -13.78
C TYR A 163 -17.45 -4.50 -13.97
N LYS A 164 -17.35 -5.00 -15.20
CA LYS A 164 -16.62 -6.24 -15.54
C LYS A 164 -15.16 -6.20 -15.08
N GLY A 165 -14.75 -7.26 -14.34
CA GLY A 165 -13.41 -7.38 -13.78
C GLY A 165 -13.24 -6.65 -12.44
N GLY A 166 -14.34 -6.09 -11.88
CA GLY A 166 -14.39 -5.57 -10.53
C GLY A 166 -13.44 -4.41 -10.24
N PHE A 167 -13.12 -4.26 -8.98
CA PHE A 167 -12.29 -3.16 -8.44
C PHE A 167 -10.96 -3.00 -9.18
N GLY A 168 -10.23 -4.09 -9.36
CA GLY A 168 -8.92 -4.04 -10.00
C GLY A 168 -8.96 -3.52 -11.43
N LYS A 169 -9.82 -4.10 -12.28
CA LYS A 169 -9.90 -3.70 -13.68
C LYS A 169 -10.45 -2.29 -13.85
N GLN A 170 -11.49 -1.94 -13.10
CA GLN A 170 -12.18 -0.66 -13.26
C GLN A 170 -11.33 0.52 -12.75
N ILE A 171 -10.62 0.33 -11.65
CA ILE A 171 -9.86 1.40 -11.01
C ILE A 171 -8.40 1.39 -11.46
N PHE A 172 -7.77 0.22 -11.51
CA PHE A 172 -6.34 0.08 -11.77
C PHE A 172 -5.99 -0.35 -13.21
N GLY A 173 -7.00 -0.52 -14.06
CA GLY A 173 -6.81 -0.79 -15.49
C GLY A 173 -6.81 -2.26 -15.87
N GLU A 174 -6.45 -3.17 -15.00
CA GLU A 174 -6.57 -4.62 -15.23
C GLU A 174 -6.60 -5.39 -13.90
N THR A 175 -7.02 -6.64 -13.98
CA THR A 175 -6.98 -7.61 -12.88
C THR A 175 -6.02 -8.75 -13.22
N TRP A 176 -5.53 -9.43 -12.20
CA TRP A 176 -4.70 -10.63 -12.36
C TRP A 176 -5.38 -11.69 -13.24
N VAL A 177 -4.61 -12.30 -14.12
CA VAL A 177 -5.07 -13.37 -15.00
C VAL A 177 -4.41 -14.70 -14.66
N SER A 178 -3.09 -14.70 -14.50
CA SER A 178 -2.31 -15.91 -14.23
C SER A 178 -0.89 -15.55 -13.80
N HIS A 179 -0.13 -16.51 -13.32
CA HIS A 179 1.32 -16.38 -13.24
C HIS A 179 1.89 -16.29 -14.67
N HIS A 180 2.77 -15.32 -14.93
CA HIS A 180 3.49 -15.19 -16.19
C HIS A 180 4.89 -15.81 -16.08
N GLY A 181 5.61 -15.56 -14.98
CA GLY A 181 6.78 -16.31 -14.56
C GLY A 181 6.40 -17.64 -13.89
N GLN A 182 7.39 -18.47 -13.56
CA GLN A 182 7.18 -19.64 -12.70
C GLN A 182 7.27 -19.20 -11.24
N HIS A 183 6.13 -19.26 -10.57
CA HIS A 183 5.99 -18.88 -9.16
C HIS A 183 7.01 -19.63 -8.27
N GLY A 184 7.78 -18.86 -7.48
CA GLY A 184 8.80 -19.39 -6.57
C GLY A 184 10.05 -19.98 -7.24
N ARG A 185 10.21 -19.79 -8.57
CA ARG A 185 11.38 -20.26 -9.34
C ARG A 185 11.97 -19.22 -10.27
N GLN A 186 11.20 -18.25 -10.71
CA GLN A 186 11.61 -17.19 -11.62
C GLN A 186 11.30 -15.84 -10.99
N SER A 187 12.32 -15.02 -10.85
CA SER A 187 12.22 -13.68 -10.28
C SER A 187 11.91 -12.63 -11.34
N THR A 188 11.65 -11.40 -10.88
CA THR A 188 11.31 -10.25 -11.72
C THR A 188 12.44 -9.23 -11.67
N ARG A 189 12.90 -8.79 -12.85
CA ARG A 189 13.76 -7.62 -13.04
C ARG A 189 12.98 -6.51 -13.74
N GLY A 190 12.97 -5.30 -13.19
CA GLY A 190 12.33 -4.14 -13.79
C GLY A 190 13.19 -3.52 -14.90
N ILE A 191 12.55 -3.22 -16.01
CA ILE A 191 13.10 -2.48 -17.15
C ILE A 191 12.29 -1.21 -17.31
N VAL A 192 12.96 -0.06 -17.30
CA VAL A 192 12.32 1.26 -17.41
C VAL A 192 11.71 1.40 -18.81
N ALA A 193 10.40 1.57 -18.88
CA ALA A 193 9.67 1.73 -20.11
C ALA A 193 9.52 3.20 -20.52
N ASP A 194 9.46 4.10 -19.52
CA ASP A 194 9.41 5.54 -19.71
C ASP A 194 10.32 6.24 -18.67
N ALA A 195 11.54 6.56 -19.08
CA ALA A 195 12.52 7.25 -18.24
C ALA A 195 12.16 8.73 -17.98
N SER A 196 11.20 9.30 -18.72
CA SER A 196 10.75 10.68 -18.53
C SER A 196 9.69 10.80 -17.44
N HIS A 197 9.05 9.68 -17.05
CA HIS A 197 7.99 9.68 -16.05
C HIS A 197 8.55 9.91 -14.64
N PRO A 198 7.94 10.79 -13.81
CA PRO A 198 8.46 11.11 -12.47
C PRO A 198 8.72 9.89 -11.57
N ILE A 199 7.92 8.85 -11.68
CA ILE A 199 8.12 7.60 -10.91
C ILE A 199 9.46 6.93 -11.25
N ALA A 200 9.99 7.10 -12.47
CA ALA A 200 11.26 6.50 -12.90
C ALA A 200 12.50 7.31 -12.46
N ILE A 201 12.34 8.47 -11.84
CA ILE A 201 13.48 9.30 -11.38
C ILE A 201 14.34 8.50 -10.41
N GLY A 202 15.65 8.42 -10.71
CA GLY A 202 16.64 7.69 -9.90
C GLY A 202 16.57 6.17 -10.03
N ILE A 203 15.82 5.64 -11.01
CA ILE A 203 15.71 4.20 -11.28
C ILE A 203 16.33 3.90 -12.65
N LYS A 204 17.14 2.86 -12.72
CA LYS A 204 17.75 2.32 -13.93
C LYS A 204 17.22 0.91 -14.20
N ASP A 205 17.46 0.41 -15.40
CA ASP A 205 17.19 -0.99 -15.74
C ASP A 205 17.90 -1.93 -14.76
N GLY A 206 17.12 -2.81 -14.13
CA GLY A 206 17.61 -3.77 -13.16
C GLY A 206 17.57 -3.33 -11.69
N ASP A 207 17.44 -2.04 -11.39
CA ASP A 207 17.34 -1.56 -9.99
C ASP A 207 16.10 -2.10 -9.28
N VAL A 208 14.98 -2.18 -9.98
CA VAL A 208 13.77 -2.82 -9.49
C VAL A 208 13.92 -4.33 -9.66
N TRP A 209 14.10 -5.04 -8.55
CA TRP A 209 14.17 -6.49 -8.56
C TRP A 209 13.42 -7.08 -7.36
N GLY A 210 12.89 -8.27 -7.53
CA GLY A 210 12.29 -9.03 -6.43
C GLY A 210 12.17 -10.51 -6.74
N PRO A 211 12.17 -11.38 -5.71
CA PRO A 211 12.07 -12.82 -5.86
C PRO A 211 10.66 -13.25 -6.29
N THR A 212 9.70 -12.35 -6.34
CA THR A 212 8.35 -12.65 -6.82
C THR A 212 8.32 -12.73 -8.35
N ASP A 213 7.46 -13.61 -8.88
CA ASP A 213 7.30 -13.76 -10.32
C ASP A 213 6.51 -12.60 -10.96
N VAL A 214 6.76 -12.34 -12.22
CA VAL A 214 5.89 -11.49 -13.04
C VAL A 214 4.53 -12.17 -13.16
N TYR A 215 3.44 -11.47 -12.86
CA TYR A 215 2.13 -12.02 -13.18
C TYR A 215 1.53 -11.45 -14.48
N GLY A 216 0.71 -12.27 -15.12
CA GLY A 216 0.08 -11.93 -16.39
C GLY A 216 -1.17 -11.08 -16.20
N ILE A 217 -1.24 -10.04 -17.01
CA ILE A 217 -2.43 -9.21 -17.22
C ILE A 217 -2.79 -9.22 -18.70
N ARG A 218 -4.00 -8.78 -19.05
CA ARG A 218 -4.37 -8.62 -20.45
C ARG A 218 -3.74 -7.37 -21.04
N LEU A 219 -3.24 -7.50 -22.25
CA LEU A 219 -2.69 -6.38 -23.01
C LEU A 219 -3.59 -6.10 -24.24
N PRO A 220 -3.67 -4.80 -24.66
CA PRO A 220 -3.14 -3.61 -24.01
C PRO A 220 -3.88 -3.32 -22.70
N LEU A 221 -3.22 -2.58 -21.79
CA LEU A 221 -3.87 -2.03 -20.59
C LEU A 221 -5.04 -1.13 -21.02
N SER A 222 -6.12 -1.12 -20.24
CA SER A 222 -7.34 -0.38 -20.58
C SER A 222 -7.28 1.10 -20.21
N GLY A 223 -8.01 1.92 -20.97
CA GLY A 223 -8.17 3.35 -20.72
C GLY A 223 -6.90 4.15 -21.00
N ASP A 224 -6.58 5.07 -20.09
CA ASP A 224 -5.41 5.96 -20.11
C ASP A 224 -4.18 5.35 -19.41
N ALA A 225 -4.20 4.05 -19.16
CA ALA A 225 -3.11 3.39 -18.44
C ALA A 225 -1.78 3.50 -19.19
N HIS A 226 -0.76 3.98 -18.49
CA HIS A 226 0.58 4.21 -19.02
C HIS A 226 1.62 3.36 -18.28
N THR A 227 2.38 2.56 -19.03
CA THR A 227 3.42 1.67 -18.47
C THR A 227 4.69 2.44 -18.18
N VAL A 228 5.12 2.45 -16.93
CA VAL A 228 6.37 3.08 -16.47
C VAL A 228 7.51 2.05 -16.37
N ILE A 229 7.23 0.87 -15.83
CA ILE A 229 8.21 -0.22 -15.64
C ILE A 229 7.64 -1.50 -16.23
N LYS A 230 8.46 -2.21 -17.04
CA LYS A 230 8.18 -3.57 -17.52
C LYS A 230 8.94 -4.61 -16.71
N GLY A 231 8.38 -5.81 -16.61
CA GLY A 231 8.97 -6.93 -15.89
C GLY A 231 9.64 -7.91 -16.83
N GLN A 232 10.94 -8.04 -16.68
CA GLN A 232 11.71 -9.08 -17.33
C GLN A 232 11.72 -10.31 -16.43
N VAL A 233 11.28 -11.46 -16.95
CA VAL A 233 11.33 -12.74 -16.25
C VAL A 233 12.77 -13.27 -16.31
N LEU A 234 13.36 -13.60 -15.17
CA LEU A 234 14.68 -14.20 -15.06
C LEU A 234 14.59 -15.74 -15.02
N VAL A 235 15.67 -16.41 -15.38
CA VAL A 235 15.72 -17.89 -15.37
C VAL A 235 15.74 -18.48 -13.96
N GLY A 236 16.04 -17.68 -12.93
CA GLY A 236 16.13 -18.09 -11.53
C GLY A 236 15.71 -17.01 -10.56
N MET A 237 16.26 -17.08 -9.33
CA MET A 237 15.82 -16.30 -8.18
C MET A 237 16.87 -15.27 -7.70
N SER A 238 17.91 -15.03 -8.49
CA SER A 238 18.94 -14.02 -8.23
C SER A 238 18.78 -12.80 -9.14
N SER A 239 19.13 -11.62 -8.66
CA SER A 239 19.19 -10.38 -9.46
C SER A 239 20.16 -10.49 -10.64
N ASP A 240 21.18 -11.35 -10.53
CA ASP A 240 22.23 -11.54 -11.53
C ASP A 240 21.87 -12.60 -12.58
N ASP A 241 20.73 -13.31 -12.39
CA ASP A 241 20.28 -14.32 -13.33
C ASP A 241 19.99 -13.71 -14.72
N LYS A 242 20.22 -14.53 -15.75
CA LYS A 242 19.95 -14.13 -17.14
C LYS A 242 18.46 -13.97 -17.40
N PRO A 243 18.08 -13.07 -18.31
CA PRO A 243 16.71 -13.04 -18.82
C PRO A 243 16.29 -14.40 -19.40
N LEU A 244 15.04 -14.80 -19.14
CA LEU A 244 14.46 -15.97 -19.78
C LEU A 244 14.22 -15.65 -21.26
N GLU A 245 14.70 -16.51 -22.15
CA GLU A 245 14.46 -16.35 -23.58
C GLU A 245 13.02 -16.72 -23.98
N GLY A 246 12.51 -16.08 -25.03
CA GLY A 246 11.23 -16.41 -25.67
C GLY A 246 10.04 -15.60 -25.14
N LYS A 247 8.83 -16.14 -25.34
CA LYS A 247 7.54 -15.45 -25.25
C LYS A 247 7.22 -14.77 -23.91
N LYS A 248 7.91 -15.10 -22.83
CA LYS A 248 7.65 -14.46 -21.53
C LYS A 248 8.28 -13.07 -21.42
N ASN A 249 9.28 -12.79 -22.25
CA ASN A 249 9.94 -11.49 -22.34
C ASN A 249 9.70 -10.76 -23.67
N ASP A 250 8.87 -11.33 -24.56
CA ASP A 250 8.53 -10.72 -25.83
C ASP A 250 7.02 -10.89 -26.16
N PRO A 251 6.18 -9.87 -25.83
CA PRO A 251 6.51 -8.65 -25.08
C PRO A 251 6.62 -8.88 -23.56
N MET A 252 7.47 -8.09 -22.88
CA MET A 252 7.49 -8.03 -21.41
C MET A 252 6.17 -7.47 -20.87
N MET A 253 5.67 -8.04 -19.76
CA MET A 253 4.50 -7.54 -19.05
C MET A 253 4.81 -6.23 -18.32
N PRO A 254 3.87 -5.27 -18.22
CA PRO A 254 3.96 -4.18 -17.27
C PRO A 254 4.01 -4.71 -15.83
N ILE A 255 4.91 -4.15 -15.02
CA ILE A 255 4.96 -4.39 -13.57
C ILE A 255 4.79 -3.11 -12.76
N GLY A 256 4.81 -1.96 -13.41
CA GLY A 256 4.48 -0.65 -12.84
C GLY A 256 3.80 0.20 -13.89
N TRP A 257 2.57 0.65 -13.61
CA TRP A 257 1.81 1.53 -14.51
C TRP A 257 0.96 2.54 -13.74
N THR A 258 0.68 3.64 -14.40
CA THR A 258 -0.19 4.70 -13.90
C THR A 258 -1.51 4.70 -14.65
N ARG A 259 -2.53 5.26 -14.03
CA ARG A 259 -3.85 5.50 -14.62
C ARG A 259 -4.57 6.59 -13.85
N SER A 260 -5.58 7.21 -14.46
CA SER A 260 -6.56 8.03 -13.76
C SER A 260 -7.84 7.23 -13.48
N TYR A 261 -8.38 7.38 -12.28
CA TYR A 261 -9.73 6.94 -11.97
C TYR A 261 -10.54 8.13 -11.45
N LYS A 262 -11.54 8.54 -12.24
CA LYS A 262 -12.18 9.85 -12.06
C LYS A 262 -11.12 10.95 -12.05
N ASP A 263 -11.03 11.76 -11.00
CA ASP A 263 -10.04 12.82 -10.87
C ASP A 263 -8.76 12.40 -10.16
N GLY A 264 -8.72 11.17 -9.60
CA GLY A 264 -7.60 10.65 -8.82
C GLY A 264 -6.57 9.93 -9.67
N ARG A 265 -5.30 10.16 -9.36
CA ARG A 265 -4.18 9.41 -9.93
C ARG A 265 -4.06 8.05 -9.26
N THR A 266 -3.82 7.01 -10.03
CA THR A 266 -3.55 5.66 -9.49
C THR A 266 -2.23 5.14 -10.01
N PHE A 267 -1.49 4.46 -9.13
CA PHE A 267 -0.32 3.67 -9.51
C PHE A 267 -0.52 2.22 -9.13
N THR A 268 -0.19 1.33 -10.04
CA THR A 268 -0.28 -0.12 -9.81
C THR A 268 1.06 -0.77 -10.07
N THR A 269 1.47 -1.65 -9.17
CA THR A 269 2.64 -2.48 -9.37
C THR A 269 2.37 -3.94 -9.02
N THR A 270 2.95 -4.84 -9.79
CA THR A 270 2.93 -6.28 -9.51
C THR A 270 4.04 -6.69 -8.53
N MET A 271 4.82 -5.72 -8.06
CA MET A 271 5.81 -5.85 -7.00
C MET A 271 5.21 -5.40 -5.66
N GLY A 272 5.92 -5.62 -4.57
CA GLY A 272 5.54 -5.14 -3.24
C GLY A 272 5.22 -6.25 -2.23
N SER A 273 5.65 -7.49 -2.49
CA SER A 273 5.82 -8.50 -1.46
C SER A 273 6.84 -8.05 -0.41
N ALA A 274 6.76 -8.55 0.80
CA ALA A 274 7.73 -8.20 1.84
C ALA A 274 9.16 -8.49 1.41
N ASP A 275 9.39 -9.59 0.72
CA ASP A 275 10.69 -10.01 0.21
C ASP A 275 11.12 -9.31 -1.10
N ASP A 276 10.28 -8.46 -1.69
CA ASP A 276 10.68 -7.51 -2.74
C ASP A 276 11.28 -6.20 -2.15
N LEU A 277 10.89 -5.81 -0.92
CA LEU A 277 11.32 -4.53 -0.31
C LEU A 277 12.82 -4.40 0.03
N PRO A 278 13.60 -5.48 0.21
CA PRO A 278 15.07 -5.33 0.29
C PRO A 278 15.69 -4.66 -0.92
N SER A 279 15.04 -4.70 -2.10
CA SER A 279 15.47 -3.97 -3.30
C SER A 279 15.27 -2.47 -3.15
N GLU A 280 16.36 -1.69 -3.25
CA GLU A 280 16.29 -0.23 -3.20
C GLU A 280 15.42 0.34 -4.32
N GLY A 281 15.55 -0.20 -5.54
CA GLY A 281 14.76 0.24 -6.68
C GLY A 281 13.26 0.02 -6.49
N VAL A 282 12.83 -1.06 -5.81
CA VAL A 282 11.42 -1.26 -5.44
C VAL A 282 10.97 -0.18 -4.45
N ARG A 283 11.73 0.07 -3.39
CA ARG A 283 11.40 1.13 -2.42
C ARG A 283 11.34 2.50 -3.08
N ARG A 284 12.30 2.83 -3.96
CA ARG A 284 12.34 4.10 -4.71
C ARG A 284 11.12 4.25 -5.61
N MET A 285 10.75 3.21 -6.34
CA MET A 285 9.55 3.20 -7.17
C MET A 285 8.29 3.48 -6.33
N LEU A 286 8.16 2.85 -5.16
CA LEU A 286 6.99 3.03 -4.28
C LEU A 286 6.94 4.43 -3.66
N VAL A 287 8.07 4.98 -3.23
CA VAL A 287 8.15 6.34 -2.68
C VAL A 287 7.85 7.38 -3.76
N ASN A 288 8.46 7.25 -4.95
CA ASN A 288 8.19 8.15 -6.08
C ASN A 288 6.71 8.09 -6.49
N ALA A 289 6.11 6.89 -6.51
CA ALA A 289 4.69 6.71 -6.82
C ALA A 289 3.79 7.38 -5.77
N ALA A 290 4.15 7.32 -4.48
CA ALA A 290 3.39 8.00 -3.44
C ALA A 290 3.37 9.52 -3.67
N TYR A 291 4.52 10.13 -3.94
CA TYR A 291 4.58 11.55 -4.29
C TYR A 291 3.79 11.89 -5.56
N TRP A 292 3.98 11.09 -6.61
CA TRP A 292 3.29 11.31 -7.89
C TRP A 292 1.76 11.22 -7.75
N CYS A 293 1.25 10.24 -7.03
CA CYS A 293 -0.18 10.06 -6.84
C CYS A 293 -0.87 11.29 -6.20
N ILE A 294 -0.19 11.96 -5.28
CA ILE A 294 -0.72 13.13 -4.57
C ILE A 294 -0.33 14.48 -5.20
N GLY A 295 0.23 14.48 -6.42
CA GLY A 295 0.58 15.71 -7.15
C GLY A 295 1.80 16.42 -6.59
N MET A 296 2.75 15.71 -6.01
CA MET A 296 3.99 16.24 -5.42
C MET A 296 5.24 15.76 -6.18
N GLU A 297 5.14 15.54 -7.48
CA GLU A 297 6.24 15.08 -8.32
C GLU A 297 7.46 16.02 -8.33
N ASP A 298 7.27 17.31 -8.03
CA ASP A 298 8.35 18.29 -7.87
C ASP A 298 9.24 18.02 -6.64
N LYS A 299 8.79 17.15 -5.73
CA LYS A 299 9.55 16.73 -4.54
C LYS A 299 10.39 15.47 -4.78
N ILE A 300 10.17 14.78 -5.89
CA ILE A 300 10.91 13.56 -6.22
C ILE A 300 12.35 13.92 -6.60
N LYS A 301 13.33 13.31 -5.93
CA LYS A 301 14.76 13.48 -6.23
C LYS A 301 15.40 12.12 -6.49
N PRO A 302 16.41 12.02 -7.39
CA PRO A 302 17.05 10.75 -7.72
C PRO A 302 17.79 10.12 -6.54
N ASP A 303 18.19 10.91 -5.56
CA ASP A 303 18.92 10.54 -4.35
C ASP A 303 18.05 10.60 -3.08
N SER A 304 16.72 10.68 -3.21
CA SER A 304 15.82 10.61 -2.05
C SER A 304 16.13 9.38 -1.19
N ASN A 305 16.19 9.57 0.12
CA ASN A 305 16.46 8.47 1.04
C ASN A 305 15.29 7.47 1.06
N VAL A 306 15.57 6.24 0.70
CA VAL A 306 14.63 5.12 0.72
C VAL A 306 15.18 3.94 1.54
N ASP A 307 16.14 4.18 2.43
CA ASP A 307 16.73 3.17 3.27
C ASP A 307 15.69 2.49 4.16
N LEU A 308 15.94 1.23 4.43
CA LEU A 308 15.16 0.48 5.43
C LEU A 308 15.31 1.14 6.81
N VAL A 309 14.22 1.15 7.58
CA VAL A 309 14.18 1.73 8.92
C VAL A 309 14.21 0.62 9.96
N GLY A 310 15.30 0.54 10.71
CA GLY A 310 15.56 -0.55 11.65
C GLY A 310 15.89 -1.88 10.96
N GLU A 311 15.89 -2.95 11.74
CA GLU A 311 16.10 -4.28 11.20
C GLU A 311 14.88 -4.73 10.38
N TYR A 312 15.12 -5.27 9.19
CA TYR A 312 14.07 -5.78 8.32
C TYR A 312 14.49 -7.11 7.71
N VAL A 313 13.93 -8.19 8.23
CA VAL A 313 14.16 -9.57 7.77
C VAL A 313 12.80 -10.15 7.38
N PRO A 314 12.36 -9.95 6.13
CA PRO A 314 11.04 -10.40 5.70
C PRO A 314 10.97 -11.92 5.61
N THR A 315 9.79 -12.46 5.92
CA THR A 315 9.51 -13.86 5.67
C THR A 315 9.17 -14.08 4.20
N LYS A 316 9.52 -15.28 3.70
CA LYS A 316 9.23 -15.64 2.31
C LYS A 316 7.72 -15.70 2.07
N PHE A 317 7.29 -15.20 0.92
CA PHE A 317 5.91 -15.30 0.48
C PHE A 317 5.38 -16.74 0.44
N GLY A 318 4.06 -16.90 0.50
CA GLY A 318 3.36 -18.20 0.45
C GLY A 318 2.21 -18.28 1.44
N PHE A 319 1.21 -19.08 1.10
CA PHE A 319 0.01 -19.26 1.93
C PHE A 319 0.33 -19.86 3.30
N GLY A 320 -0.34 -19.35 4.34
CA GLY A 320 -0.20 -19.83 5.71
C GLY A 320 1.18 -19.61 6.34
N LYS A 321 2.08 -18.84 5.70
CA LYS A 321 3.45 -18.61 6.17
C LYS A 321 3.64 -17.33 7.00
N TYR A 322 2.57 -16.59 7.27
CA TYR A 322 2.65 -15.42 8.17
C TYR A 322 3.04 -15.83 9.59
N ILE A 323 3.67 -14.92 10.31
CA ILE A 323 4.09 -15.17 11.70
C ILE A 323 2.88 -15.02 12.61
N LYS A 324 2.42 -16.14 13.18
CA LYS A 324 1.30 -16.18 14.11
C LYS A 324 1.65 -15.49 15.43
N GLY A 325 0.64 -14.98 16.15
CA GLY A 325 0.82 -14.33 17.45
C GLY A 325 1.33 -12.89 17.35
N LYS A 326 1.50 -12.34 16.14
CA LYS A 326 1.92 -10.95 15.96
C LYS A 326 0.75 -9.98 16.10
N LYS A 327 1.02 -8.86 16.77
CA LYS A 327 0.11 -7.72 16.88
C LYS A 327 0.69 -6.52 16.14
N PRO A 328 -0.10 -5.50 15.80
CA PRO A 328 0.42 -4.29 15.16
C PRO A 328 1.63 -3.69 15.88
N ALA A 329 1.60 -3.58 17.21
CA ALA A 329 2.69 -3.04 18.02
C ALA A 329 4.05 -3.77 17.86
N ASP A 330 4.05 -5.03 17.40
CA ASP A 330 5.30 -5.76 17.12
C ASP A 330 6.08 -5.20 15.94
N TYR A 331 5.41 -4.43 15.07
CA TYR A 331 5.97 -3.80 13.89
C TYR A 331 6.23 -2.29 14.06
N ASP A 332 6.06 -1.75 15.25
CA ASP A 332 6.30 -0.33 15.53
C ASP A 332 7.76 0.09 15.31
N MET A 333 8.00 1.40 15.24
CA MET A 333 9.35 1.97 15.25
C MET A 333 9.99 1.71 16.62
N LYS A 334 10.98 0.85 16.64
CA LYS A 334 11.85 0.65 17.82
C LYS A 334 13.16 1.37 17.62
#